data_147b76b9a36c23a18215d088e9b8022c
#
_entry.id   147b76b9a36c23a18215d088e9b8022c
#
_cell.length_a   1.000
_cell.length_b   1.000
_cell.length_c   1.000
_cell.angle_alpha   90.00
_cell.angle_beta   90.00
_cell.angle_gamma   90.00
#
_symmetry.space_group_name_H-M   'P 1'
#
loop_
_entity.id
_entity.type
_entity.pdbx_description
1 polymer ?
#
loop_
_entity_poly.entity_id
_entity_poly.type
_entity_poly.pdbx_seq_one_letter_code
_entity_poly.pdbx_strand_id
1 'polypeptide(L)'
;MITSHERAWLKTMLEHPAAADAFTPETLNKLHSILEPDQVMDTSHHLIEKARSMEQQVYHPLLRPLRRHIMNKSGIRITYEVKGGRVNNNHSGFPYKLEYSMVKREWYLLWYHIRHRAFMSTKLTRIHTLTAEDIEPSIADSILMNIEKILNSRKSEVIIEIVRQYNAELSRILYAFSSFEKDVKYDIHTDTYQVRVYLNGGEADYLLSKIRFLGKRVRVVEGDYLKRRLLEASTKALERYGIIPDDKGV
;
A
#
# COMPACT_ATOMS: atom_id res chain seq x y z
N MET A 1 29.64 -13.16 -3.48
CA MET A 1 29.52 -14.59 -3.86
C MET A 1 28.17 -15.05 -3.34
N ILE A 2 27.29 -15.57 -4.19
CA ILE A 2 25.95 -16.04 -3.79
C ILE A 2 26.10 -17.46 -3.24
N THR A 3 25.54 -17.71 -2.07
CA THR A 3 25.60 -19.03 -1.40
C THR A 3 24.71 -20.06 -2.11
N SER A 4 24.94 -21.35 -1.89
CA SER A 4 24.10 -22.43 -2.45
C SER A 4 22.63 -22.32 -1.98
N HIS A 5 22.40 -21.84 -0.77
CA HIS A 5 21.07 -21.63 -0.22
C HIS A 5 20.32 -20.49 -0.93
N GLU A 6 21.01 -19.38 -1.19
CA GLU A 6 20.46 -18.26 -1.95
C GLU A 6 20.18 -18.63 -3.42
N ARG A 7 21.01 -19.48 -4.01
CA ARG A 7 20.78 -20.00 -5.36
C ARG A 7 19.57 -20.92 -5.43
N ALA A 8 19.40 -21.83 -4.47
CA ALA A 8 18.24 -22.70 -4.35
C ALA A 8 16.93 -21.89 -4.15
N TRP A 9 16.98 -20.87 -3.31
CA TRP A 9 15.86 -19.96 -3.09
C TRP A 9 15.52 -19.16 -4.36
N LEU A 10 16.53 -18.61 -5.05
CA LEU A 10 16.33 -17.89 -6.31
C LEU A 10 15.71 -18.79 -7.38
N LYS A 11 16.18 -20.05 -7.50
CA LYS A 11 15.59 -21.03 -8.42
C LYS A 11 14.10 -21.25 -8.12
N THR A 12 13.73 -21.44 -6.86
CA THR A 12 12.33 -21.58 -6.44
C THR A 12 11.49 -20.34 -6.81
N MET A 13 12.05 -19.14 -6.67
CA MET A 13 11.33 -17.91 -7.08
C MET A 13 11.14 -17.81 -8.59
N LEU A 14 12.10 -18.31 -9.39
CA LEU A 14 12.00 -18.28 -10.86
C LEU A 14 10.94 -19.26 -11.40
N GLU A 15 10.61 -20.30 -10.65
CA GLU A 15 9.53 -21.23 -11.00
C GLU A 15 8.13 -20.61 -10.79
N HIS A 16 8.03 -19.53 -10.04
CA HIS A 16 6.76 -18.87 -9.82
C HIS A 16 6.27 -18.17 -11.10
N PRO A 17 4.98 -18.29 -11.50
CA PRO A 17 4.44 -17.67 -12.72
C PRO A 17 4.74 -16.17 -12.86
N ALA A 18 4.76 -15.43 -11.73
CA ALA A 18 5.09 -14.01 -11.72
C ALA A 18 6.55 -13.69 -12.12
N ALA A 19 7.44 -14.67 -12.17
CA ALA A 19 8.81 -14.46 -12.62
C ALA A 19 8.86 -14.02 -14.10
N ALA A 20 7.96 -14.55 -14.95
CA ALA A 20 7.84 -14.15 -16.35
C ALA A 20 7.48 -12.66 -16.51
N ASP A 21 6.88 -12.05 -15.52
CA ASP A 21 6.50 -10.64 -15.53
C ASP A 21 7.55 -9.73 -14.89
N ALA A 22 8.39 -10.30 -14.02
CA ALA A 22 9.46 -9.57 -13.36
C ALA A 22 10.70 -9.42 -14.26
N PHE A 23 10.97 -10.41 -15.12
CA PHE A 23 12.18 -10.48 -15.95
C PHE A 23 11.86 -10.48 -17.45
N THR A 24 12.82 -10.05 -18.27
CA THR A 24 12.72 -10.27 -19.73
C THR A 24 12.95 -11.75 -20.04
N PRO A 25 12.39 -12.30 -21.15
CA PRO A 25 12.60 -13.69 -21.53
C PRO A 25 14.07 -14.08 -21.61
N GLU A 26 14.93 -13.18 -22.15
CA GLU A 26 16.37 -13.41 -22.20
C GLU A 26 17.00 -13.54 -20.80
N THR A 27 16.63 -12.65 -19.88
CA THR A 27 17.16 -12.67 -18.51
C THR A 27 16.68 -13.93 -17.80
N LEU A 28 15.42 -14.31 -17.99
CA LEU A 28 14.84 -15.50 -17.40
C LEU A 28 15.56 -16.76 -17.88
N ASN A 29 15.79 -16.89 -19.19
CA ASN A 29 16.51 -18.02 -19.77
C ASN A 29 17.96 -18.11 -19.25
N LYS A 30 18.66 -16.98 -19.14
CA LYS A 30 20.02 -16.94 -18.56
C LYS A 30 20.02 -17.39 -17.09
N LEU A 31 19.07 -16.90 -16.29
CA LEU A 31 18.97 -17.28 -14.89
C LEU A 31 18.64 -18.76 -14.72
N HIS A 32 17.70 -19.29 -15.51
CA HIS A 32 17.40 -20.73 -15.52
C HIS A 32 18.63 -21.56 -15.88
N SER A 33 19.38 -21.19 -16.93
CA SER A 33 20.60 -21.89 -17.32
C SER A 33 21.66 -21.88 -16.22
N ILE A 34 21.88 -20.73 -15.55
CA ILE A 34 22.89 -20.60 -14.48
C ILE A 34 22.50 -21.42 -13.24
N LEU A 35 21.19 -21.53 -12.95
CA LEU A 35 20.66 -22.20 -11.76
C LEU A 35 20.23 -23.65 -12.02
N GLU A 36 20.40 -24.15 -13.25
CA GLU A 36 20.02 -25.52 -13.61
C GLU A 36 20.60 -26.59 -12.67
N PRO A 37 21.90 -26.53 -12.30
CA PRO A 37 22.50 -27.52 -11.41
C PRO A 37 22.08 -27.41 -9.95
N ASP A 38 21.43 -26.32 -9.56
CA ASP A 38 21.03 -26.09 -8.16
C ASP A 38 19.73 -26.84 -7.84
N GLN A 39 19.61 -27.31 -6.60
CA GLN A 39 18.36 -27.91 -6.11
C GLN A 39 17.32 -26.83 -5.84
N VAL A 40 16.05 -27.16 -6.08
CA VAL A 40 14.93 -26.31 -5.68
C VAL A 40 14.76 -26.38 -4.16
N MET A 41 14.53 -25.26 -3.51
CA MET A 41 14.28 -25.22 -2.07
C MET A 41 12.90 -25.81 -1.77
N ASP A 42 12.84 -26.88 -1.00
CA ASP A 42 11.54 -27.41 -0.53
C ASP A 42 10.98 -26.49 0.56
N THR A 43 10.01 -25.67 0.17
CA THR A 43 9.28 -24.75 1.05
C THR A 43 7.94 -25.31 1.51
N SER A 44 7.58 -26.54 1.10
CA SER A 44 6.25 -27.12 1.33
C SER A 44 5.87 -27.16 2.80
N HIS A 45 6.80 -27.57 3.67
CA HIS A 45 6.54 -27.65 5.11
C HIS A 45 6.41 -26.30 5.80
N HIS A 46 7.12 -25.26 5.33
CA HIS A 46 7.08 -23.93 5.94
C HIS A 46 5.92 -23.07 5.45
N LEU A 47 5.47 -23.29 4.21
CA LEU A 47 4.38 -22.53 3.61
C LEU A 47 3.01 -23.07 4.00
N ILE A 48 2.86 -24.39 4.19
CA ILE A 48 1.59 -25.01 4.56
C ILE A 48 1.09 -24.55 5.93
N GLU A 49 1.97 -24.34 6.91
CA GLU A 49 1.59 -23.85 8.25
C GLU A 49 1.13 -22.38 8.25
N LYS A 50 1.73 -21.54 7.42
CA LYS A 50 1.38 -20.10 7.34
C LYS A 50 0.28 -19.79 6.34
N ALA A 51 0.09 -20.59 5.32
CA ALA A 51 -0.82 -20.34 4.20
C ALA A 51 -2.13 -21.13 4.26
N ARG A 52 -2.70 -21.35 5.44
CA ARG A 52 -4.10 -21.80 5.54
C ARG A 52 -5.09 -20.74 5.10
N SER A 53 -4.65 -19.52 4.79
CA SER A 53 -5.44 -18.53 4.08
C SER A 53 -5.21 -18.70 2.58
N MET A 54 -6.28 -18.87 1.80
CA MET A 54 -6.23 -18.72 0.34
C MET A 54 -5.83 -17.28 0.04
N GLU A 55 -4.53 -16.98 0.02
CA GLU A 55 -4.04 -15.70 -0.44
C GLU A 55 -4.27 -15.66 -1.95
N GLN A 56 -5.17 -14.78 -2.37
CA GLN A 56 -5.34 -14.48 -3.79
C GLN A 56 -4.02 -13.93 -4.32
N GLN A 57 -3.62 -14.41 -5.50
CA GLN A 57 -2.46 -13.88 -6.19
C GLN A 57 -2.56 -12.35 -6.28
N VAL A 58 -1.55 -11.69 -5.73
CA VAL A 58 -1.43 -10.22 -5.73
C VAL A 58 -1.00 -9.69 -7.11
N TYR A 59 -0.81 -10.61 -8.08
CA TYR A 59 -0.35 -10.33 -9.42
C TYR A 59 -1.43 -9.72 -10.32
N HIS A 60 -1.02 -8.75 -11.16
CA HIS A 60 -1.87 -8.17 -12.20
C HIS A 60 -1.06 -7.91 -13.49
N PRO A 61 -1.56 -8.29 -14.69
CA PRO A 61 -0.83 -8.17 -15.96
C PRO A 61 -0.30 -6.75 -16.28
N LEU A 62 -1.01 -5.71 -15.80
CA LEU A 62 -0.61 -4.33 -16.04
C LEU A 62 0.54 -3.84 -15.15
N LEU A 63 0.98 -4.60 -14.14
CA LEU A 63 2.05 -4.17 -13.23
C LEU A 63 3.37 -3.89 -13.97
N ARG A 64 3.78 -4.82 -14.82
CA ARG A 64 5.04 -4.68 -15.58
C ARG A 64 4.99 -3.55 -16.61
N PRO A 65 3.96 -3.45 -17.48
CA PRO A 65 3.85 -2.33 -18.40
C PRO A 65 3.84 -0.98 -17.69
N LEU A 66 3.02 -0.83 -16.66
CA LEU A 66 2.92 0.41 -15.90
C LEU A 66 4.22 0.78 -15.19
N ARG A 67 4.93 -0.21 -14.62
CA ARG A 67 6.24 0.02 -14.01
C ARG A 67 7.24 0.58 -15.02
N ARG A 68 7.25 0.06 -16.28
CA ARG A 68 8.10 0.58 -17.34
C ARG A 68 7.78 2.04 -17.66
N HIS A 69 6.49 2.38 -17.81
CA HIS A 69 6.07 3.77 -18.06
C HIS A 69 6.48 4.70 -16.94
N ILE A 70 6.33 4.29 -15.68
CA ILE A 70 6.75 5.05 -14.51
C ILE A 70 8.26 5.29 -14.51
N MET A 71 9.06 4.23 -14.72
CA MET A 71 10.53 4.33 -14.72
C MET A 71 11.06 5.17 -15.87
N ASN A 72 10.43 5.08 -17.05
CA ASN A 72 10.81 5.84 -18.24
C ASN A 72 10.22 7.26 -18.25
N LYS A 73 9.45 7.64 -17.23
CA LYS A 73 8.71 8.92 -17.18
C LYS A 73 7.87 9.17 -18.46
N SER A 74 7.34 8.11 -19.07
CA SER A 74 6.51 8.20 -20.27
C SER A 74 5.03 8.32 -19.94
N GLY A 75 4.29 9.00 -20.80
CA GLY A 75 2.84 9.11 -20.68
C GLY A 75 2.10 7.83 -21.05
N ILE A 76 0.84 7.80 -20.72
CA ILE A 76 -0.07 6.71 -21.03
C ILE A 76 -1.41 7.23 -21.52
N ARG A 77 -2.06 6.47 -22.41
CA ARG A 77 -3.49 6.58 -22.67
C ARG A 77 -4.21 5.41 -22.04
N ILE A 78 -5.23 5.71 -21.24
CA ILE A 78 -5.99 4.68 -20.54
C ILE A 78 -7.48 4.82 -20.79
N THR A 79 -8.14 3.66 -20.90
CA THR A 79 -9.60 3.53 -20.81
C THR A 79 -9.89 2.83 -19.49
N TYR A 80 -10.70 3.45 -18.65
CA TYR A 80 -10.97 2.92 -17.30
C TYR A 80 -12.41 3.16 -16.86
N GLU A 81 -12.88 2.29 -16.01
CA GLU A 81 -14.19 2.36 -15.39
C GLU A 81 -14.16 3.07 -14.05
N VAL A 82 -15.08 4.01 -13.81
CA VAL A 82 -15.26 4.65 -12.50
C VAL A 82 -16.35 3.95 -11.69
N LYS A 83 -16.40 4.29 -10.40
CA LYS A 83 -17.45 3.78 -9.51
C LYS A 83 -18.82 4.17 -10.08
N GLY A 84 -19.68 3.18 -10.36
CA GLY A 84 -20.97 3.38 -11.00
C GLY A 84 -21.05 2.89 -12.46
N GLY A 85 -19.99 2.22 -12.97
CA GLY A 85 -20.01 1.54 -14.27
C GLY A 85 -19.72 2.43 -15.47
N ARG A 86 -19.56 3.76 -15.29
CA ARG A 86 -19.23 4.66 -16.39
C ARG A 86 -17.79 4.44 -16.84
N VAL A 87 -17.61 4.22 -18.14
CA VAL A 87 -16.30 4.07 -18.78
C VAL A 87 -15.82 5.40 -19.32
N ASN A 88 -14.59 5.76 -18.96
CA ASN A 88 -13.89 6.93 -19.50
C ASN A 88 -12.87 6.43 -20.53
N ASN A 89 -13.07 6.83 -21.78
CA ASN A 89 -12.32 6.32 -22.91
C ASN A 89 -11.12 7.20 -23.27
N ASN A 90 -9.98 6.55 -23.47
CA ASN A 90 -8.80 7.13 -24.12
C ASN A 90 -8.28 8.42 -23.48
N HIS A 91 -8.20 8.45 -22.15
CA HIS A 91 -7.71 9.61 -21.42
C HIS A 91 -6.17 9.62 -21.35
N SER A 92 -5.58 10.77 -21.68
CA SER A 92 -4.15 11.05 -21.51
C SER A 92 -3.79 11.21 -20.04
N GLY A 93 -2.75 10.54 -19.60
CA GLY A 93 -2.28 10.57 -18.22
C GLY A 93 -0.79 10.35 -18.07
N PHE A 94 -0.29 10.72 -16.91
CA PHE A 94 1.08 10.46 -16.51
C PHE A 94 1.09 9.50 -15.31
N PRO A 95 1.60 8.27 -15.45
CA PRO A 95 1.64 7.30 -14.37
C PRO A 95 2.71 7.70 -13.35
N TYR A 96 2.35 7.72 -12.09
CA TYR A 96 3.24 8.17 -11.02
C TYR A 96 3.75 7.03 -10.16
N LYS A 97 2.84 6.20 -9.64
CA LYS A 97 3.17 5.13 -8.69
C LYS A 97 2.16 3.99 -8.76
N LEU A 98 2.65 2.78 -8.53
CA LEU A 98 1.81 1.62 -8.23
C LEU A 98 1.73 1.44 -6.72
N GLU A 99 0.53 1.27 -6.19
CA GLU A 99 0.27 1.11 -4.78
C GLU A 99 -0.61 -0.11 -4.53
N TYR A 100 -0.19 -0.96 -3.58
CA TYR A 100 -0.99 -2.09 -3.14
C TYR A 100 -1.72 -1.75 -1.86
N SER A 101 -3.04 -1.82 -1.89
CA SER A 101 -3.87 -1.63 -0.70
C SER A 101 -3.94 -2.93 0.10
N MET A 102 -3.25 -2.96 1.25
CA MET A 102 -3.28 -4.11 2.17
C MET A 102 -4.68 -4.39 2.73
N VAL A 103 -5.52 -3.36 2.85
CA VAL A 103 -6.90 -3.47 3.36
C VAL A 103 -7.82 -4.08 2.31
N LYS A 104 -7.72 -3.61 1.06
CA LYS A 104 -8.59 -4.04 -0.05
C LYS A 104 -8.00 -5.20 -0.84
N ARG A 105 -6.72 -5.53 -0.60
CA ARG A 105 -5.95 -6.54 -1.32
C ARG A 105 -5.97 -6.35 -2.84
N GLU A 106 -5.81 -5.09 -3.26
CA GLU A 106 -5.91 -4.67 -4.66
C GLU A 106 -4.81 -3.70 -5.02
N TRP A 107 -4.37 -3.74 -6.28
CA TRP A 107 -3.43 -2.79 -6.84
C TRP A 107 -4.12 -1.55 -7.39
N TYR A 108 -3.51 -0.40 -7.17
CA TYR A 108 -3.93 0.89 -7.67
C TYR A 108 -2.81 1.53 -8.48
N LEU A 109 -3.19 2.17 -9.60
CA LEU A 109 -2.36 3.12 -10.30
C LEU A 109 -2.66 4.52 -9.77
N LEU A 110 -1.66 5.18 -9.22
CA LEU A 110 -1.68 6.61 -8.95
C LEU A 110 -1.14 7.31 -10.19
N TRP A 111 -1.90 8.22 -10.74
CA TRP A 111 -1.57 8.88 -11.99
C TRP A 111 -2.16 10.29 -12.09
N TYR A 112 -1.56 11.12 -12.92
CA TYR A 112 -1.99 12.49 -13.16
C TYR A 112 -2.77 12.55 -14.46
N HIS A 113 -4.02 13.02 -14.41
CA HIS A 113 -4.86 13.24 -15.56
C HIS A 113 -4.48 14.58 -16.20
N ILE A 114 -3.88 14.55 -17.40
CA ILE A 114 -3.26 15.73 -18.01
C ILE A 114 -4.32 16.82 -18.30
N ARG A 115 -5.43 16.48 -18.94
CA ARG A 115 -6.48 17.44 -19.30
C ARG A 115 -7.16 18.09 -18.10
N HIS A 116 -7.44 17.32 -17.05
CA HIS A 116 -8.15 17.83 -15.86
C HIS A 116 -7.20 18.32 -14.77
N ARG A 117 -5.89 18.20 -14.96
CA ARG A 117 -4.86 18.55 -13.98
C ARG A 117 -5.14 17.95 -12.59
N ALA A 118 -5.62 16.73 -12.57
CA ALA A 118 -6.07 16.05 -11.36
C ALA A 118 -5.22 14.81 -11.07
N PHE A 119 -4.84 14.64 -9.80
CA PHE A 119 -4.16 13.43 -9.33
C PHE A 119 -5.20 12.38 -8.96
N MET A 120 -5.14 11.25 -9.63
CA MET A 120 -6.15 10.20 -9.65
C MET A 120 -5.59 8.90 -9.07
N SER A 121 -6.49 8.08 -8.53
CA SER A 121 -6.21 6.69 -8.12
C SER A 121 -7.21 5.78 -8.82
N THR A 122 -6.70 4.80 -9.57
CA THR A 122 -7.54 3.87 -10.34
C THR A 122 -7.13 2.43 -10.02
N LYS A 123 -8.09 1.56 -9.70
CA LYS A 123 -7.83 0.12 -9.53
C LYS A 123 -7.33 -0.47 -10.84
N LEU A 124 -6.30 -1.31 -10.81
CA LEU A 124 -5.79 -1.96 -12.03
C LEU A 124 -6.87 -2.82 -12.69
N THR A 125 -7.72 -3.47 -11.91
CA THR A 125 -8.83 -4.30 -12.41
C THR A 125 -9.91 -3.51 -13.17
N ARG A 126 -9.89 -2.17 -13.06
CA ARG A 126 -10.80 -1.28 -13.78
C ARG A 126 -10.18 -0.62 -15.00
N ILE A 127 -8.95 -0.94 -15.32
CA ILE A 127 -8.27 -0.45 -16.53
C ILE A 127 -8.50 -1.46 -17.64
N HIS A 128 -9.23 -1.04 -18.68
CA HIS A 128 -9.54 -1.90 -19.82
C HIS A 128 -8.45 -1.86 -20.90
N THR A 129 -7.92 -0.67 -21.19
CA THR A 129 -6.84 -0.52 -22.17
C THR A 129 -5.76 0.40 -21.65
N LEU A 130 -4.52 0.11 -22.02
CA LEU A 130 -3.32 0.86 -21.70
C LEU A 130 -2.43 0.93 -22.95
N THR A 131 -2.13 2.13 -23.42
CA THR A 131 -1.16 2.36 -24.49
C THR A 131 -0.15 3.42 -24.09
N ALA A 132 1.03 3.36 -24.66
CA ALA A 132 2.05 4.38 -24.47
C ALA A 132 1.63 5.70 -25.12
N GLU A 133 2.01 6.81 -24.51
CA GLU A 133 1.90 8.15 -25.05
C GLU A 133 3.22 8.90 -24.82
N ASP A 134 3.76 9.49 -25.85
CA ASP A 134 4.98 10.27 -25.73
C ASP A 134 4.67 11.61 -25.05
N ILE A 135 5.47 11.95 -24.05
CA ILE A 135 5.39 13.22 -23.33
C ILE A 135 6.77 13.85 -23.35
N GLU A 136 6.83 15.12 -23.67
CA GLU A 136 8.08 15.89 -23.64
C GLU A 136 8.64 15.91 -22.19
N PRO A 137 9.97 15.72 -22.01
CA PRO A 137 10.59 15.68 -20.68
C PRO A 137 10.28 16.90 -19.79
N SER A 138 10.22 18.09 -20.38
CA SER A 138 9.86 19.32 -19.68
C SER A 138 8.44 19.29 -19.11
N ILE A 139 7.50 18.70 -19.84
CA ILE A 139 6.11 18.52 -19.40
C ILE A 139 6.06 17.46 -18.29
N ALA A 140 6.80 16.36 -18.44
CA ALA A 140 6.88 15.31 -17.42
C ALA A 140 7.38 15.86 -16.07
N ASP A 141 8.46 16.65 -16.08
CA ASP A 141 9.01 17.26 -14.87
C ASP A 141 8.02 18.27 -14.24
N SER A 142 7.33 19.07 -15.05
CA SER A 142 6.27 19.97 -14.57
C SER A 142 5.11 19.21 -13.91
N ILE A 143 4.71 18.07 -14.48
CA ILE A 143 3.68 17.19 -13.91
C ILE A 143 4.15 16.64 -12.57
N LEU A 144 5.39 16.17 -12.45
CA LEU A 144 5.95 15.67 -11.21
C LEU A 144 5.92 16.72 -10.10
N MET A 145 6.35 17.95 -10.40
CA MET A 145 6.25 19.07 -9.45
C MET A 145 4.81 19.33 -8.99
N ASN A 146 3.84 19.26 -9.92
CA ASN A 146 2.43 19.43 -9.58
C ASN A 146 1.90 18.28 -8.70
N ILE A 147 2.30 17.04 -8.98
CA ILE A 147 1.96 15.88 -8.14
C ILE A 147 2.50 16.07 -6.72
N GLU A 148 3.77 16.48 -6.57
CA GLU A 148 4.38 16.74 -5.26
C GLU A 148 3.63 17.81 -4.48
N LYS A 149 3.26 18.92 -5.12
CA LYS A 149 2.43 19.96 -4.49
C LYS A 149 1.09 19.41 -4.01
N ILE A 150 0.41 18.61 -4.84
CA ILE A 150 -0.88 17.99 -4.48
C ILE A 150 -0.70 17.01 -3.31
N LEU A 151 0.33 16.17 -3.33
CA LEU A 151 0.60 15.22 -2.26
C LEU A 151 0.93 15.94 -0.96
N ASN A 152 1.78 16.96 -1.00
CA ASN A 152 2.11 17.75 0.19
C ASN A 152 0.89 18.47 0.77
N SER A 153 -0.01 18.98 -0.06
CA SER A 153 -1.26 19.59 0.41
C SER A 153 -2.26 18.59 1.02
N ARG A 154 -2.10 17.30 0.74
CA ARG A 154 -2.95 16.20 1.25
C ARG A 154 -2.34 15.46 2.43
N LYS A 155 -1.10 15.78 2.81
CA LYS A 155 -0.50 15.21 4.01
C LYS A 155 -1.34 15.61 5.22
N SER A 156 -1.72 14.63 5.99
CA SER A 156 -2.36 14.82 7.29
C SER A 156 -1.52 14.13 8.36
N GLU A 157 -1.55 14.67 9.56
CA GLU A 157 -0.87 14.03 10.68
C GLU A 157 -1.88 13.55 11.72
N VAL A 158 -1.49 12.51 12.42
CA VAL A 158 -2.25 11.90 13.50
C VAL A 158 -1.31 11.66 14.67
N ILE A 159 -1.70 12.08 15.86
CA ILE A 159 -0.94 11.78 17.08
C ILE A 159 -1.63 10.64 17.82
N ILE A 160 -0.88 9.58 18.03
CA ILE A 160 -1.29 8.38 18.74
C ILE A 160 -0.47 8.27 20.02
N GLU A 161 -1.12 8.21 21.16
CA GLU A 161 -0.48 7.99 22.44
C GLU A 161 -0.49 6.49 22.78
N ILE A 162 0.64 6.00 23.27
CA ILE A 162 0.73 4.66 23.85
C ILE A 162 0.29 4.78 25.31
N VAL A 163 -0.74 4.03 25.67
CA VAL A 163 -1.27 4.05 27.03
C VAL A 163 -0.21 3.52 28.00
N ARG A 164 0.11 4.27 29.05
CA ARG A 164 1.23 4.07 29.99
C ARG A 164 1.46 2.63 30.43
N GLN A 165 0.39 1.93 30.79
CA GLN A 165 0.47 0.52 31.23
C GLN A 165 1.04 -0.45 30.18
N TYR A 166 1.18 0.00 28.90
CA TYR A 166 1.73 -0.79 27.80
C TYR A 166 3.10 -0.31 27.32
N ASN A 167 3.77 0.57 28.08
CA ASN A 167 5.12 1.04 27.73
C ASN A 167 6.12 -0.13 27.58
N ALA A 168 5.95 -1.20 28.32
CA ALA A 168 6.77 -2.41 28.15
C ALA A 168 6.60 -3.11 26.78
N GLU A 169 5.46 -2.86 26.08
CA GLU A 169 5.19 -3.39 24.74
C GLU A 169 5.58 -2.40 23.60
N LEU A 170 6.31 -1.31 23.93
CA LEU A 170 6.62 -0.22 22.99
C LEU A 170 7.12 -0.72 21.63
N SER A 171 8.12 -1.57 21.61
CA SER A 171 8.72 -2.09 20.36
C SER A 171 7.70 -2.83 19.50
N ARG A 172 6.82 -3.63 20.12
CA ARG A 172 5.75 -4.36 19.43
C ARG A 172 4.69 -3.42 18.85
N ILE A 173 4.35 -2.37 19.61
CA ILE A 173 3.38 -1.36 19.17
C ILE A 173 3.97 -0.55 18.02
N LEU A 174 5.22 -0.09 18.12
CA LEU A 174 5.91 0.65 17.06
C LEU A 174 6.08 -0.18 15.78
N TYR A 175 6.27 -1.50 15.92
CA TYR A 175 6.31 -2.41 14.78
C TYR A 175 5.00 -2.41 13.98
N ALA A 176 3.85 -2.28 14.64
CA ALA A 176 2.56 -2.19 13.95
C ALA A 176 2.45 -0.94 13.05
N PHE A 177 3.23 0.10 13.35
CA PHE A 177 3.31 1.34 12.57
C PHE A 177 4.55 1.42 11.67
N SER A 178 5.28 0.31 11.44
CA SER A 178 6.53 0.29 10.66
C SER A 178 6.38 0.74 9.22
N SER A 179 5.20 0.56 8.63
CA SER A 179 4.89 0.95 7.24
C SER A 179 4.57 2.45 7.07
N PHE A 180 4.50 3.22 8.15
CA PHE A 180 4.18 4.64 8.10
C PHE A 180 5.42 5.49 8.38
N GLU A 181 5.49 6.65 7.73
CA GLU A 181 6.39 7.72 8.13
C GLU A 181 5.94 8.24 9.50
N LYS A 182 6.84 8.23 10.49
CA LYS A 182 6.48 8.57 11.88
C LYS A 182 7.63 9.11 12.68
N ASP A 183 7.29 9.95 13.65
CA ASP A 183 8.16 10.38 14.73
C ASP A 183 7.65 9.85 16.07
N VAL A 184 8.57 9.54 16.98
CA VAL A 184 8.23 9.07 18.33
C VAL A 184 8.82 10.04 19.35
N LYS A 185 7.97 10.55 20.23
CA LYS A 185 8.37 11.40 21.35
C LYS A 185 7.97 10.75 22.66
N TYR A 186 8.85 10.84 23.65
CA TYR A 186 8.56 10.46 25.02
C TYR A 186 8.25 11.70 25.85
N ASP A 187 7.12 11.66 26.55
CA ASP A 187 6.75 12.71 27.51
C ASP A 187 7.07 12.23 28.93
N ILE A 188 8.06 12.87 29.54
CA ILE A 188 8.54 12.54 30.89
C ILE A 188 7.52 12.86 31.98
N HIS A 189 6.64 13.84 31.75
CA HIS A 189 5.66 14.27 32.76
C HIS A 189 4.50 13.28 32.88
N THR A 190 4.06 12.74 31.76
CA THR A 190 2.95 11.78 31.69
C THR A 190 3.44 10.33 31.67
N ASP A 191 4.75 10.10 31.51
CA ASP A 191 5.36 8.80 31.29
C ASP A 191 4.68 8.05 30.13
N THR A 192 4.48 8.75 29.02
CA THR A 192 3.82 8.21 27.83
C THR A 192 4.64 8.45 26.57
N TYR A 193 4.46 7.58 25.57
CA TYR A 193 5.02 7.76 24.23
C TYR A 193 3.96 8.28 23.29
N GLN A 194 4.30 9.30 22.53
CA GLN A 194 3.47 9.84 21.45
C GLN A 194 4.10 9.49 20.10
N VAL A 195 3.31 8.85 19.25
CA VAL A 195 3.68 8.49 17.89
C VAL A 195 2.94 9.42 16.94
N ARG A 196 3.67 10.33 16.31
CA ARG A 196 3.16 11.21 15.25
C ARG A 196 3.29 10.47 13.94
N VAL A 197 2.17 10.16 13.30
CA VAL A 197 2.10 9.43 12.03
C VAL A 197 1.72 10.41 10.93
N TYR A 198 2.52 10.44 9.87
CA TYR A 198 2.26 11.24 8.68
C TYR A 198 1.54 10.36 7.66
N LEU A 199 0.36 10.81 7.22
CA LEU A 199 -0.49 10.08 6.30
C LEU A 199 -0.49 10.74 4.94
N ASN A 200 -0.27 9.94 3.91
CA ASN A 200 -0.58 10.30 2.54
C ASN A 200 -2.02 9.87 2.21
N GLY A 201 -2.64 10.53 1.23
CA GLY A 201 -4.04 10.24 0.90
C GLY A 201 -4.30 8.76 0.62
N GLY A 202 -5.19 8.12 1.38
CA GLY A 202 -5.54 6.71 1.27
C GLY A 202 -4.99 5.80 2.39
N GLU A 203 -3.98 6.24 3.14
CA GLU A 203 -3.38 5.45 4.23
C GLU A 203 -4.20 5.45 5.52
N ALA A 204 -5.17 6.36 5.65
CA ALA A 204 -6.00 6.50 6.85
C ALA A 204 -6.76 5.22 7.21
N ASP A 205 -7.33 4.51 6.23
CA ASP A 205 -8.03 3.24 6.47
C ASP A 205 -7.08 2.14 6.95
N TYR A 206 -5.84 2.13 6.43
CA TYR A 206 -4.83 1.19 6.88
C TYR A 206 -4.34 1.50 8.29
N LEU A 207 -4.09 2.78 8.62
CA LEU A 207 -3.77 3.20 9.98
C LEU A 207 -4.90 2.83 10.93
N LEU A 208 -6.16 3.08 10.54
CA LEU A 208 -7.34 2.71 11.32
C LEU A 208 -7.37 1.21 11.63
N SER A 209 -7.01 0.35 10.68
CA SER A 209 -6.94 -1.10 10.91
C SER A 209 -5.88 -1.48 11.95
N LYS A 210 -4.72 -0.79 11.94
CA LYS A 210 -3.65 -1.00 12.93
C LYS A 210 -4.05 -0.53 14.32
N ILE A 211 -4.69 0.62 14.43
CA ILE A 211 -5.19 1.14 15.71
C ILE A 211 -6.23 0.17 16.31
N ARG A 212 -7.16 -0.34 15.48
CA ARG A 212 -8.14 -1.35 15.93
C ARG A 212 -7.48 -2.64 16.40
N PHE A 213 -6.45 -3.11 15.70
CA PHE A 213 -5.69 -4.29 16.09
C PHE A 213 -4.98 -4.10 17.45
N LEU A 214 -4.42 -2.90 17.68
CA LEU A 214 -3.78 -2.56 18.94
C LEU A 214 -4.78 -2.36 20.09
N GLY A 215 -6.01 -1.96 19.75
CA GLY A 215 -7.12 -1.79 20.70
C GLY A 215 -6.77 -0.85 21.84
N LYS A 216 -6.94 -1.31 23.09
CA LYS A 216 -6.72 -0.53 24.30
C LYS A 216 -5.27 -0.08 24.57
N ARG A 217 -4.32 -0.57 23.79
CA ARG A 217 -2.87 -0.24 23.95
C ARG A 217 -2.55 1.17 23.48
N VAL A 218 -3.37 1.73 22.62
CA VAL A 218 -3.13 3.03 22.01
C VAL A 218 -4.40 3.90 22.01
N ARG A 219 -4.22 5.21 22.05
CA ARG A 219 -5.26 6.21 22.00
C ARG A 219 -4.94 7.27 20.94
N VAL A 220 -5.88 7.61 20.08
CA VAL A 220 -5.74 8.73 19.14
C VAL A 220 -5.95 10.04 19.90
N VAL A 221 -4.89 10.84 20.02
CA VAL A 221 -4.93 12.14 20.70
C VAL A 221 -5.32 13.24 19.75
N GLU A 222 -4.75 13.25 18.54
CA GLU A 222 -5.08 14.19 17.47
C GLU A 222 -5.41 13.43 16.19
N GLY A 223 -6.38 13.94 15.42
CA GLY A 223 -6.88 13.32 14.18
C GLY A 223 -8.38 13.05 14.22
N ASP A 224 -9.20 14.11 14.08
CA ASP A 224 -10.66 14.06 14.25
C ASP A 224 -11.35 13.06 13.30
N TYR A 225 -10.86 12.95 12.07
CA TYR A 225 -11.38 11.95 11.13
C TYR A 225 -11.24 10.52 11.67
N LEU A 226 -10.06 10.16 12.20
CA LEU A 226 -9.84 8.83 12.75
C LEU A 226 -10.58 8.60 14.05
N LYS A 227 -10.64 9.61 14.94
CA LYS A 227 -11.44 9.54 16.17
C LYS A 227 -12.91 9.24 15.86
N ARG A 228 -13.50 9.99 14.93
CA ARG A 228 -14.89 9.76 14.50
C ARG A 228 -15.10 8.37 13.92
N ARG A 229 -14.21 7.92 13.03
CA ARG A 229 -14.30 6.58 12.43
C ARG A 229 -14.13 5.45 13.45
N LEU A 230 -13.28 5.64 14.47
CA LEU A 230 -13.14 4.69 15.58
C LEU A 230 -14.41 4.63 16.41
N LEU A 231 -14.95 5.78 16.77
CA LEU A 231 -16.20 5.87 17.54
C LEU A 231 -17.35 5.19 16.82
N GLU A 232 -17.61 5.55 15.54
CA GLU A 232 -18.66 4.94 14.72
C GLU A 232 -18.52 3.41 14.65
N ALA A 233 -17.30 2.90 14.50
CA ALA A 233 -17.07 1.47 14.40
C ALA A 233 -17.26 0.76 15.73
N SER A 234 -16.85 1.40 16.84
CA SER A 234 -17.04 0.85 18.19
C SER A 234 -18.51 0.84 18.59
N THR A 235 -19.24 1.91 18.31
CA THR A 235 -20.69 1.99 18.55
C THR A 235 -21.44 0.90 17.80
N LYS A 236 -21.19 0.76 16.49
CA LYS A 236 -21.81 -0.32 15.70
C LYS A 236 -21.43 -1.73 16.17
N ALA A 237 -20.23 -1.91 16.73
CA ALA A 237 -19.86 -3.17 17.34
C ALA A 237 -20.65 -3.43 18.62
N LEU A 238 -20.78 -2.46 19.50
CA LEU A 238 -21.56 -2.57 20.75
C LEU A 238 -23.04 -2.83 20.48
N GLU A 239 -23.63 -2.14 19.50
CA GLU A 239 -25.02 -2.37 19.06
C GLU A 239 -25.27 -3.84 18.66
N ARG A 240 -24.30 -4.49 17.97
CA ARG A 240 -24.40 -5.91 17.58
C ARG A 240 -24.42 -6.87 18.76
N TYR A 241 -23.85 -6.46 19.89
CA TYR A 241 -23.86 -7.23 21.14
C TYR A 241 -25.00 -6.82 22.08
N GLY A 242 -25.94 -5.95 21.62
CA GLY A 242 -27.06 -5.48 22.42
C GLY A 242 -26.66 -4.50 23.52
N ILE A 243 -25.45 -3.97 23.49
CA ILE A 243 -24.97 -2.95 24.41
C ILE A 243 -25.29 -1.59 23.77
N ILE A 244 -26.32 -0.91 24.28
CA ILE A 244 -26.65 0.46 23.88
C ILE A 244 -25.66 1.38 24.61
N PRO A 245 -24.90 2.25 23.92
CA PRO A 245 -24.13 3.26 24.61
C PRO A 245 -25.10 4.13 25.39
N ASP A 246 -24.90 4.27 26.70
CA ASP A 246 -25.60 5.27 27.49
C ASP A 246 -25.36 6.65 26.86
N ASP A 247 -26.44 7.30 26.46
CA ASP A 247 -26.42 8.65 25.88
C ASP A 247 -26.15 9.66 27.03
N LYS A 248 -24.92 9.56 27.58
CA LYS A 248 -24.43 10.55 28.54
C LYS A 248 -23.53 11.53 27.79
N GLY A 249 -24.17 12.65 27.47
CA GLY A 249 -23.67 13.88 26.91
C GLY A 249 -22.18 14.17 27.01
N VAL A 250 -21.67 14.60 25.89
CA VAL A 250 -20.51 15.50 25.78
C VAL A 250 -21.05 16.88 25.43
#